data_1088b820fbf3c74d05dffe6c6be3e860
#
_entry.id   1088b820fbf3c74d05dffe6c6be3e860
#
_cell.length_a   1.000
_cell.length_b   1.000
_cell.length_c   1.000
_cell.angle_alpha   90.00
_cell.angle_beta   90.00
_cell.angle_gamma   90.00
#
_symmetry.space_group_name_H-M   'P 1'
#
loop_
_entity.id
_entity.type
_entity.pdbx_description
1 polymer ?
#
loop_
_entity_poly.entity_id
_entity_poly.type
_entity_poly.pdbx_seq_one_letter_code
_entity_poly.pdbx_strand_id
1 'polypeptide(L)'
;MAHESWHEARLIPTSGINGADEQERRATSALLAVMTAVKEYGRSLTHRFGAPAGSVNTFIEVPFQLGEQTVIPDGLIEVKRGSRSWTALVEVKTGQNELAATQLENYLDVAREHGFDALITISNEIPPIAGQHPTKVDRRKTKKVALHHLSWTQVLAEAVLQKEFRGVADPDQAWILGELIRYLEHPRSGAMEFDDMGATWVAVREAVRAGTLRPSDKGVEAVANRFDALLRYASLNLGRQLGTEVTPVLSRKELAEPALRTQSLVTTLASSGTLSGGIRIPSTVGDVCVTADLRASTVTCWVEVDAPREGRPTTRVNWLVRQLKNAPEELRVETRLMHQRGAGPAELLRTVRESPASIAGDGTREIKSFQVALTRPMGTKRGRGRGSFIDSVLEAVDTFYADVVQQIKAWSAAPPRLRTEAEAAEIATEQPEVTPALVSTAISSQDDERAAGD
;
A
#
# COMPACT_ATOMS: atom_id res chain seq x y z
N MET A 1 -29.63 -36.81 8.65
CA MET A 1 -29.47 -35.97 9.87
C MET A 1 -28.39 -34.98 9.56
N ALA A 2 -28.72 -33.68 9.65
CA ALA A 2 -27.80 -32.62 9.29
C ALA A 2 -26.66 -32.53 10.30
N HIS A 3 -25.44 -32.60 9.82
CA HIS A 3 -24.19 -32.44 10.59
C HIS A 3 -23.91 -30.97 10.95
N GLU A 4 -24.90 -30.08 10.90
CA GLU A 4 -24.76 -28.63 11.12
C GLU A 4 -24.31 -28.23 12.54
N SER A 5 -24.35 -29.15 13.48
CA SER A 5 -23.91 -28.91 14.87
C SER A 5 -22.49 -29.43 15.16
N TRP A 6 -21.83 -30.07 14.20
CA TRP A 6 -20.50 -30.63 14.41
C TRP A 6 -19.44 -29.57 14.12
N HIS A 7 -18.45 -29.47 15.01
CA HIS A 7 -17.32 -28.58 14.85
C HIS A 7 -16.08 -29.38 14.46
N GLU A 8 -15.40 -28.95 13.43
CA GLU A 8 -14.13 -29.54 13.04
C GLU A 8 -13.08 -29.35 14.13
N ALA A 9 -12.26 -30.37 14.38
CA ALA A 9 -11.11 -30.27 15.26
C ALA A 9 -10.10 -29.25 14.70
N ARG A 10 -9.48 -28.46 15.59
CA ARG A 10 -8.52 -27.42 15.26
C ARG A 10 -7.15 -27.76 15.85
N LEU A 11 -6.08 -27.53 15.06
CA LEU A 11 -4.71 -27.63 15.55
C LEU A 11 -4.45 -26.60 16.66
N ILE A 12 -4.98 -25.39 16.47
CA ILE A 12 -4.88 -24.28 17.43
C ILE A 12 -6.29 -23.95 17.91
N PRO A 13 -6.74 -24.51 19.04
CA PRO A 13 -8.11 -24.29 19.51
C PRO A 13 -8.29 -22.89 20.09
N THR A 14 -9.48 -22.31 19.87
CA THR A 14 -9.89 -21.01 20.44
C THR A 14 -10.83 -21.15 21.64
N SER A 15 -11.28 -22.38 21.93
CA SER A 15 -12.05 -22.71 23.14
C SER A 15 -11.14 -22.73 24.38
N GLY A 16 -11.67 -22.30 25.51
CA GLY A 16 -10.92 -22.28 26.77
C GLY A 16 -9.99 -21.10 26.99
N ILE A 17 -10.02 -20.10 26.10
CA ILE A 17 -9.31 -18.83 26.31
C ILE A 17 -10.13 -17.97 27.28
N ASN A 18 -9.62 -17.79 28.50
CA ASN A 18 -10.36 -17.16 29.59
C ASN A 18 -9.75 -15.85 30.11
N GLY A 19 -8.74 -15.30 29.45
CA GLY A 19 -8.11 -14.04 29.86
C GLY A 19 -7.13 -13.51 28.84
N ALA A 20 -6.70 -12.26 29.01
CA ALA A 20 -5.78 -11.58 28.10
C ALA A 20 -4.41 -12.28 28.05
N ASP A 21 -3.89 -12.71 29.21
CA ASP A 21 -2.60 -13.41 29.31
C ASP A 21 -2.63 -14.75 28.58
N GLU A 22 -3.71 -15.52 28.75
CA GLU A 22 -3.88 -16.80 28.06
C GLU A 22 -3.99 -16.61 26.53
N GLN A 23 -4.68 -15.56 26.12
CA GLN A 23 -4.81 -15.20 24.71
C GLN A 23 -3.45 -14.84 24.11
N GLU A 24 -2.64 -14.03 24.81
CA GLU A 24 -1.32 -13.57 24.40
C GLU A 24 -0.32 -14.74 24.29
N ARG A 25 -0.22 -15.58 25.32
CA ARG A 25 0.62 -16.79 25.32
C ARG A 25 0.26 -17.75 24.18
N ARG A 26 -1.03 -17.96 23.94
CA ARG A 26 -1.51 -18.84 22.87
C ARG A 26 -1.18 -18.29 21.47
N ALA A 27 -1.39 -17.00 21.26
CA ALA A 27 -1.07 -16.33 20.00
C ALA A 27 0.44 -16.37 19.72
N THR A 28 1.27 -16.08 20.73
CA THR A 28 2.73 -16.16 20.66
C THR A 28 3.20 -17.56 20.32
N SER A 29 2.76 -18.56 21.09
CA SER A 29 3.16 -19.96 20.89
C SER A 29 2.75 -20.47 19.51
N ALA A 30 1.52 -20.18 19.08
CA ALA A 30 1.02 -20.57 17.76
C ALA A 30 1.83 -19.96 16.62
N LEU A 31 2.10 -18.66 16.68
CA LEU A 31 2.89 -17.96 15.66
C LEU A 31 4.32 -18.52 15.59
N LEU A 32 5.01 -18.59 16.73
CA LEU A 32 6.41 -19.01 16.77
C LEU A 32 6.56 -20.47 16.36
N ALA A 33 5.67 -21.35 16.78
CA ALA A 33 5.68 -22.76 16.36
C ALA A 33 5.47 -22.90 14.84
N VAL A 34 4.53 -22.14 14.26
CA VAL A 34 4.29 -22.18 12.81
C VAL A 34 5.45 -21.56 12.03
N MET A 35 6.13 -20.53 12.54
CA MET A 35 7.35 -19.99 11.91
C MET A 35 8.49 -21.02 11.84
N THR A 36 8.60 -21.89 12.84
CA THR A 36 9.57 -23.00 12.80
C THR A 36 9.12 -24.12 11.87
N ALA A 37 7.84 -24.52 11.92
CA ALA A 37 7.30 -25.63 11.14
C ALA A 37 7.21 -25.30 9.64
N VAL A 38 6.79 -24.08 9.28
CA VAL A 38 6.61 -23.63 7.89
C VAL A 38 7.78 -22.76 7.48
N LYS A 39 8.77 -23.38 6.86
CA LYS A 39 10.08 -22.77 6.56
C LYS A 39 9.97 -21.50 5.71
N GLU A 40 9.13 -21.51 4.68
CA GLU A 40 8.93 -20.38 3.80
C GLU A 40 8.34 -19.19 4.55
N TYR A 41 7.36 -19.44 5.40
CA TYR A 41 6.71 -18.42 6.21
C TYR A 41 7.65 -17.83 7.27
N GLY A 42 8.36 -18.66 8.02
CA GLY A 42 9.34 -18.21 9.00
C GLY A 42 10.43 -17.34 8.37
N ARG A 43 10.92 -17.72 7.17
CA ARG A 43 11.91 -16.93 6.41
C ARG A 43 11.32 -15.62 5.90
N SER A 44 10.11 -15.60 5.37
CA SER A 44 9.49 -14.39 4.85
C SER A 44 9.30 -13.33 5.93
N LEU A 45 8.93 -13.73 7.15
CA LEU A 45 8.80 -12.82 8.29
C LEU A 45 10.14 -12.32 8.81
N THR A 46 11.18 -13.17 8.90
CA THR A 46 12.47 -12.81 9.49
C THR A 46 13.39 -12.08 8.52
N HIS A 47 13.34 -12.40 7.24
CA HIS A 47 14.21 -11.80 6.21
C HIS A 47 14.06 -10.28 6.13
N ARG A 48 12.86 -9.74 6.31
CA ARG A 48 12.60 -8.29 6.32
C ARG A 48 13.32 -7.54 7.44
N PHE A 49 13.79 -8.24 8.46
CA PHE A 49 14.53 -7.70 9.60
C PHE A 49 16.03 -7.98 9.53
N GLY A 50 16.52 -8.44 8.38
CA GLY A 50 17.94 -8.67 8.12
C GLY A 50 18.44 -10.07 8.50
N ALA A 51 17.56 -10.99 8.91
CA ALA A 51 17.94 -12.37 9.15
C ALA A 51 18.44 -13.05 7.87
N PRO A 52 19.48 -13.91 7.94
CA PRO A 52 19.94 -14.67 6.79
C PRO A 52 18.89 -15.70 6.35
N ALA A 53 18.92 -16.10 5.08
CA ALA A 53 18.05 -17.18 4.59
C ALA A 53 18.53 -18.54 5.14
N GLY A 54 18.15 -18.86 6.38
CA GLY A 54 18.59 -20.03 7.14
C GLY A 54 17.43 -20.81 7.76
N SER A 55 17.78 -21.73 8.67
CA SER A 55 16.81 -22.42 9.52
C SER A 55 16.33 -21.49 10.61
N VAL A 56 15.02 -21.45 10.83
CA VAL A 56 14.37 -20.66 11.88
C VAL A 56 14.06 -21.59 13.05
N ASN A 57 14.57 -21.27 14.23
CA ASN A 57 14.21 -21.89 15.50
C ASN A 57 13.57 -20.85 16.40
N THR A 58 12.56 -21.24 17.14
CA THR A 58 11.84 -20.34 18.02
C THR A 58 11.66 -20.93 19.42
N PHE A 59 11.69 -20.08 20.42
CA PHE A 59 11.57 -20.46 21.83
C PHE A 59 10.56 -19.50 22.48
N ILE A 60 9.90 -19.95 23.54
CA ILE A 60 8.96 -19.15 24.32
C ILE A 60 9.45 -18.99 25.76
N GLU A 61 9.14 -17.85 26.38
CA GLU A 61 9.35 -17.56 27.80
C GLU A 61 10.78 -17.88 28.30
N VAL A 62 11.80 -17.50 27.50
CA VAL A 62 13.22 -17.70 27.88
C VAL A 62 13.62 -16.67 28.93
N PRO A 63 14.04 -17.09 30.15
CA PRO A 63 14.42 -16.15 31.19
C PRO A 63 15.85 -15.60 30.99
N PHE A 64 16.00 -14.29 31.17
CA PHE A 64 17.29 -13.59 31.15
C PHE A 64 17.49 -12.83 32.46
N GLN A 65 18.75 -12.69 32.88
CA GLN A 65 19.12 -11.84 33.99
C GLN A 65 19.49 -10.44 33.51
N LEU A 66 18.90 -9.42 34.11
CA LEU A 66 19.23 -8.01 33.89
C LEU A 66 19.54 -7.37 35.25
N GLY A 67 20.82 -7.35 35.63
CA GLY A 67 21.23 -7.02 37.00
C GLY A 67 20.66 -8.03 38.02
N GLU A 68 19.89 -7.53 38.98
CA GLU A 68 19.23 -8.39 39.99
C GLU A 68 17.84 -8.89 39.58
N GLN A 69 17.33 -8.45 38.40
CA GLN A 69 15.99 -8.80 37.98
C GLN A 69 16.02 -9.90 36.91
N THR A 70 15.07 -10.82 36.96
CA THR A 70 14.81 -11.76 35.88
C THR A 70 13.75 -11.15 34.97
N VAL A 71 14.04 -11.04 33.69
CA VAL A 71 13.12 -10.58 32.64
C VAL A 71 12.84 -11.73 31.68
N ILE A 72 11.59 -11.88 31.28
CA ILE A 72 11.15 -13.00 30.46
C ILE A 72 10.39 -12.44 29.26
N PRO A 73 11.03 -12.25 28.10
CA PRO A 73 10.35 -11.96 26.86
C PRO A 73 9.41 -13.10 26.44
N ASP A 74 8.34 -12.76 25.72
CA ASP A 74 7.36 -13.77 25.26
C ASP A 74 7.99 -14.80 24.32
N GLY A 75 9.03 -14.42 23.56
CA GLY A 75 9.71 -15.34 22.67
C GLY A 75 11.12 -14.91 22.28
N LEU A 76 11.78 -15.87 21.63
CA LEU A 76 13.10 -15.69 21.01
C LEU A 76 13.10 -16.41 19.64
N ILE A 77 13.63 -15.74 18.64
CA ILE A 77 13.83 -16.28 17.27
C ILE A 77 15.33 -16.35 17.02
N GLU A 78 15.80 -17.52 16.60
CA GLU A 78 17.16 -17.75 16.17
C GLU A 78 17.16 -18.21 14.71
N VAL A 79 17.94 -17.55 13.85
CA VAL A 79 18.10 -17.94 12.45
C VAL A 79 19.54 -18.29 12.19
N LYS A 80 19.83 -19.50 11.71
CA LYS A 80 21.17 -20.00 11.44
C LYS A 80 21.37 -20.33 9.95
N ARG A 81 22.49 -19.84 9.40
CA ARG A 81 22.94 -20.19 8.05
C ARG A 81 24.45 -20.37 8.03
N GLY A 82 24.93 -21.63 8.08
CA GLY A 82 26.35 -21.93 8.22
C GLY A 82 26.89 -21.35 9.54
N SER A 83 27.94 -20.53 9.46
CA SER A 83 28.53 -19.83 10.61
C SER A 83 27.82 -18.53 11.01
N ARG A 84 26.82 -18.09 10.24
CA ARG A 84 26.07 -16.86 10.55
C ARG A 84 24.86 -17.21 11.40
N SER A 85 24.70 -16.49 12.51
CA SER A 85 23.51 -16.51 13.34
C SER A 85 22.91 -15.11 13.40
N TRP A 86 21.62 -15.05 13.55
CA TRP A 86 20.85 -13.84 13.82
C TRP A 86 19.80 -14.18 14.89
N THR A 87 19.70 -13.35 15.90
CA THR A 87 18.86 -13.63 17.05
C THR A 87 18.03 -12.41 17.40
N ALA A 88 16.73 -12.59 17.64
CA ALA A 88 15.84 -11.54 18.09
C ALA A 88 14.98 -11.98 19.26
N LEU A 89 14.78 -11.07 20.22
CA LEU A 89 13.74 -11.20 21.24
C LEU A 89 12.39 -10.85 20.63
N VAL A 90 11.32 -11.42 21.16
CA VAL A 90 9.95 -11.16 20.71
C VAL A 90 9.11 -10.76 21.90
N GLU A 91 8.32 -9.69 21.77
CA GLU A 91 7.29 -9.26 22.69
C GLU A 91 5.96 -9.16 21.95
N VAL A 92 4.92 -9.75 22.50
CA VAL A 92 3.60 -9.86 21.86
C VAL A 92 2.55 -9.19 22.74
N LYS A 93 1.63 -8.48 22.10
CA LYS A 93 0.41 -7.97 22.75
C LYS A 93 -0.81 -8.35 21.91
N THR A 94 -1.87 -8.75 22.59
CA THR A 94 -3.16 -9.09 21.99
C THR A 94 -4.28 -8.23 22.56
N GLY A 95 -5.44 -8.23 21.93
CA GLY A 95 -6.57 -7.43 22.40
C GLY A 95 -6.23 -5.95 22.44
N GLN A 96 -6.50 -5.31 23.56
CA GLN A 96 -6.22 -3.88 23.78
C GLN A 96 -4.96 -3.63 24.62
N ASN A 97 -4.15 -4.66 24.84
CA ASN A 97 -2.91 -4.51 25.60
C ASN A 97 -1.90 -3.67 24.78
N GLU A 98 -1.25 -2.73 25.47
CA GLU A 98 -0.28 -1.82 24.86
C GLU A 98 1.17 -2.24 25.14
N LEU A 99 2.07 -1.86 24.25
CA LEU A 99 3.51 -2.06 24.40
C LEU A 99 4.10 -1.00 25.32
N ALA A 100 4.54 -1.40 26.52
CA ALA A 100 5.11 -0.49 27.51
C ALA A 100 6.57 -0.14 27.18
N ALA A 101 6.89 1.15 27.11
CA ALA A 101 8.24 1.63 26.77
C ALA A 101 9.32 1.08 27.72
N THR A 102 9.04 1.08 29.03
CA THR A 102 9.97 0.55 30.06
C THR A 102 10.29 -0.93 29.89
N GLN A 103 9.30 -1.74 29.52
CA GLN A 103 9.47 -3.16 29.25
C GLN A 103 10.35 -3.38 28.01
N LEU A 104 10.06 -2.66 26.92
CA LEU A 104 10.85 -2.73 25.68
C LEU A 104 12.30 -2.28 25.91
N GLU A 105 12.50 -1.24 26.72
CA GLU A 105 13.84 -0.75 27.06
C GLU A 105 14.65 -1.78 27.86
N ASN A 106 14.03 -2.53 28.76
CA ASN A 106 14.68 -3.63 29.47
C ASN A 106 15.06 -4.76 28.51
N TYR A 107 14.19 -5.11 27.55
CA TYR A 107 14.49 -6.13 26.55
C TYR A 107 15.58 -5.71 25.57
N LEU A 108 15.65 -4.43 25.22
CA LEU A 108 16.76 -3.88 24.43
C LEU A 108 18.10 -3.95 25.19
N ASP A 109 18.09 -3.76 26.50
CA ASP A 109 19.30 -3.91 27.33
C ASP A 109 19.73 -5.38 27.39
N VAL A 110 18.81 -6.32 27.61
CA VAL A 110 19.07 -7.77 27.54
C VAL A 110 19.64 -8.15 26.18
N ALA A 111 19.00 -7.73 25.10
CA ALA A 111 19.46 -8.04 23.74
C ALA A 111 20.87 -7.49 23.48
N ARG A 112 21.19 -6.30 23.99
CA ARG A 112 22.52 -5.71 23.89
C ARG A 112 23.56 -6.51 24.69
N GLU A 113 23.25 -6.95 25.90
CA GLU A 113 24.16 -7.72 26.77
C GLU A 113 24.48 -9.10 26.18
N HIS A 114 23.47 -9.74 25.58
CA HIS A 114 23.63 -11.05 24.93
C HIS A 114 24.10 -10.98 23.47
N GLY A 115 24.29 -9.78 22.91
CA GLY A 115 24.72 -9.60 21.52
C GLY A 115 23.67 -10.01 20.49
N PHE A 116 22.38 -9.90 20.84
CA PHE A 116 21.28 -10.16 19.91
C PHE A 116 21.10 -9.00 18.93
N ASP A 117 20.57 -9.30 17.74
CA ASP A 117 20.47 -8.36 16.62
C ASP A 117 19.25 -7.44 16.74
N ALA A 118 18.13 -7.96 17.25
CA ALA A 118 16.86 -7.23 17.24
C ALA A 118 15.95 -7.53 18.43
N LEU A 119 15.01 -6.62 18.67
CA LEU A 119 13.76 -6.82 19.38
C LEU A 119 12.61 -6.63 18.40
N ILE A 120 11.76 -7.63 18.26
CA ILE A 120 10.56 -7.60 17.43
C ILE A 120 9.33 -7.53 18.34
N THR A 121 8.48 -6.54 18.13
CA THR A 121 7.20 -6.47 18.83
C THR A 121 6.06 -6.82 17.87
N ILE A 122 5.02 -7.46 18.40
CA ILE A 122 3.81 -7.82 17.65
C ILE A 122 2.60 -7.36 18.43
N SER A 123 1.74 -6.53 17.83
CA SER A 123 0.50 -6.07 18.48
C SER A 123 -0.59 -5.75 17.45
N ASN A 124 -1.75 -5.28 17.93
CA ASN A 124 -2.82 -4.79 17.04
C ASN A 124 -2.58 -3.36 16.53
N GLU A 125 -1.55 -2.70 17.01
CA GLU A 125 -1.22 -1.37 16.54
C GLU A 125 -0.68 -1.41 15.10
N ILE A 126 -1.22 -0.55 14.26
CA ILE A 126 -0.76 -0.36 12.88
C ILE A 126 -0.08 1.00 12.82
N PRO A 127 1.26 1.08 12.83
CA PRO A 127 1.95 2.34 12.67
C PRO A 127 1.57 3.00 11.35
N PRO A 128 1.43 4.32 11.30
CA PRO A 128 1.04 5.02 10.09
C PRO A 128 2.05 4.83 8.94
N ILE A 129 3.32 4.67 9.28
CA ILE A 129 4.40 4.50 8.30
C ILE A 129 5.11 3.16 8.54
N ALA A 130 5.37 2.43 7.46
CA ALA A 130 6.11 1.18 7.52
C ALA A 130 7.52 1.39 8.12
N GLY A 131 7.90 0.51 9.03
CA GLY A 131 9.20 0.60 9.74
C GLY A 131 9.21 1.51 10.97
N GLN A 132 8.13 2.25 11.23
CA GLN A 132 7.97 2.93 12.51
C GLN A 132 7.57 1.94 13.61
N HIS A 133 8.01 2.26 14.82
CA HIS A 133 7.55 1.57 16.02
C HIS A 133 6.44 2.39 16.70
N PRO A 134 5.32 1.77 17.14
CA PRO A 134 4.22 2.51 17.78
C PRO A 134 4.64 3.14 19.09
N THR A 135 5.50 2.44 19.86
CA THR A 135 6.00 2.91 21.15
C THR A 135 7.32 3.65 21.01
N LYS A 136 7.44 4.82 21.61
CA LYS A 136 8.69 5.58 21.65
C LYS A 136 9.56 5.07 22.79
N VAL A 137 10.81 4.69 22.46
CA VAL A 137 11.86 4.28 23.41
C VAL A 137 13.07 5.21 23.33
N ASP A 138 13.98 5.13 24.30
CA ASP A 138 15.25 5.89 24.25
C ASP A 138 16.07 5.47 23.00
N ARG A 139 16.33 6.42 22.11
CA ARG A 139 17.09 6.22 20.86
C ARG A 139 18.50 5.68 21.08
N ARG A 140 19.08 5.86 22.26
CA ARG A 140 20.42 5.31 22.60
C ARG A 140 20.37 3.79 22.66
N LYS A 141 19.26 3.19 23.09
CA LYS A 141 19.09 1.74 23.21
C LYS A 141 18.96 1.04 21.86
N THR A 142 18.45 1.76 20.85
CA THR A 142 18.29 1.22 19.48
C THR A 142 19.51 1.38 18.57
N LYS A 143 20.65 1.88 19.09
CA LYS A 143 21.87 2.05 18.29
C LYS A 143 22.58 0.74 17.92
N LYS A 144 22.47 -0.27 18.77
CA LYS A 144 23.14 -1.59 18.60
C LYS A 144 22.16 -2.72 18.35
N VAL A 145 20.95 -2.60 18.85
CA VAL A 145 19.86 -3.58 18.71
C VAL A 145 18.75 -2.92 17.91
N ALA A 146 18.35 -3.53 16.80
CA ALA A 146 17.26 -3.00 15.99
C ALA A 146 15.91 -3.24 16.70
N LEU A 147 15.02 -2.23 16.67
CA LEU A 147 13.66 -2.35 17.19
C LEU A 147 12.69 -2.38 16.02
N HIS A 148 11.95 -3.47 15.88
CA HIS A 148 10.99 -3.68 14.81
C HIS A 148 9.59 -3.93 15.35
N HIS A 149 8.59 -3.64 14.53
CA HIS A 149 7.20 -3.91 14.86
C HIS A 149 6.47 -4.56 13.69
N LEU A 150 5.63 -5.54 14.01
CA LEU A 150 4.62 -6.13 13.13
C LEU A 150 3.24 -5.94 13.73
N SER A 151 2.27 -5.53 12.93
CA SER A 151 0.88 -5.70 13.34
C SER A 151 0.40 -7.13 13.11
N TRP A 152 -0.56 -7.61 13.92
CA TRP A 152 -1.21 -8.90 13.65
C TRP A 152 -1.81 -8.96 12.25
N THR A 153 -2.30 -7.84 11.74
CA THR A 153 -2.78 -7.73 10.35
C THR A 153 -1.66 -8.01 9.34
N GLN A 154 -0.42 -7.55 9.59
CA GLN A 154 0.73 -7.87 8.73
C GLN A 154 1.13 -9.35 8.82
N VAL A 155 1.15 -9.90 10.03
CA VAL A 155 1.42 -11.33 10.28
C VAL A 155 0.44 -12.20 9.49
N LEU A 156 -0.86 -11.88 9.58
CA LEU A 156 -1.92 -12.56 8.86
C LEU A 156 -1.80 -12.37 7.33
N ALA A 157 -1.56 -11.14 6.87
CA ALA A 157 -1.40 -10.86 5.44
C ALA A 157 -0.24 -11.66 4.84
N GLU A 158 0.91 -11.75 5.54
CA GLU A 158 2.05 -12.53 5.10
C GLU A 158 1.76 -14.04 5.07
N ALA A 159 0.98 -14.55 6.05
CA ALA A 159 0.56 -15.95 6.07
C ALA A 159 -0.32 -16.30 4.87
N VAL A 160 -1.29 -15.44 4.54
CA VAL A 160 -2.17 -15.62 3.37
C VAL A 160 -1.37 -15.54 2.06
N LEU A 161 -0.51 -14.51 1.93
CA LEU A 161 0.35 -14.36 0.74
C LEU A 161 1.25 -15.58 0.54
N GLN A 162 1.84 -16.10 1.63
CA GLN A 162 2.70 -17.28 1.54
C GLN A 162 1.92 -18.52 1.13
N LYS A 163 0.75 -18.76 1.78
CA LYS A 163 -0.03 -19.98 1.54
C LYS A 163 -0.72 -19.99 0.18
N GLU A 164 -1.43 -18.91 -0.16
CA GLU A 164 -2.35 -18.90 -1.30
C GLU A 164 -1.67 -18.50 -2.64
N PHE A 165 -0.57 -17.72 -2.57
CA PHE A 165 0.01 -17.12 -3.78
C PHE A 165 1.46 -17.50 -4.04
N ARG A 166 2.34 -17.51 -3.01
CA ARG A 166 3.74 -17.92 -3.19
C ARG A 166 3.91 -19.43 -3.11
N GLY A 167 2.99 -20.10 -2.40
CA GLY A 167 3.00 -21.52 -2.18
C GLY A 167 3.87 -21.96 -1.00
N VAL A 168 3.52 -23.12 -0.46
CA VAL A 168 4.30 -23.86 0.54
C VAL A 168 4.53 -25.24 -0.08
N ALA A 169 5.79 -25.64 -0.20
CA ALA A 169 6.16 -26.84 -0.93
C ALA A 169 5.63 -28.13 -0.29
N ASP A 170 5.58 -28.17 1.02
CA ASP A 170 5.10 -29.30 1.81
C ASP A 170 3.61 -29.15 2.14
N PRO A 171 2.74 -30.10 1.75
CA PRO A 171 1.30 -30.01 2.00
C PRO A 171 0.92 -29.95 3.49
N ASP A 172 1.66 -30.64 4.36
CA ASP A 172 1.40 -30.64 5.80
C ASP A 172 1.76 -29.26 6.39
N GLN A 173 2.85 -28.66 5.94
CA GLN A 173 3.21 -27.29 6.30
C GLN A 173 2.19 -26.27 5.78
N ALA A 174 1.66 -26.46 4.57
CA ALA A 174 0.60 -25.63 4.00
C ALA A 174 -0.69 -25.71 4.85
N TRP A 175 -1.03 -26.92 5.32
CA TRP A 175 -2.18 -27.13 6.21
C TRP A 175 -1.96 -26.45 7.57
N ILE A 176 -0.77 -26.61 8.17
CA ILE A 176 -0.39 -25.94 9.43
C ILE A 176 -0.51 -24.43 9.30
N LEU A 177 -0.03 -23.85 8.19
CA LEU A 177 -0.15 -22.40 7.94
C LEU A 177 -1.63 -21.99 7.79
N GLY A 178 -2.46 -22.82 7.17
CA GLY A 178 -3.90 -22.63 7.10
C GLY A 178 -4.58 -22.61 8.48
N GLU A 179 -4.14 -23.44 9.42
CA GLU A 179 -4.66 -23.42 10.80
C GLU A 179 -4.26 -22.15 11.55
N LEU A 180 -3.04 -21.62 11.31
CA LEU A 180 -2.65 -20.32 11.88
C LEU A 180 -3.52 -19.19 11.32
N ILE A 181 -3.79 -19.17 10.01
CA ILE A 181 -4.68 -18.17 9.37
C ILE A 181 -6.06 -18.22 10.02
N ARG A 182 -6.68 -19.40 10.11
CA ARG A 182 -8.00 -19.56 10.74
C ARG A 182 -8.01 -19.15 12.21
N TYR A 183 -6.92 -19.42 12.93
CA TYR A 183 -6.77 -18.97 14.31
C TYR A 183 -6.74 -17.46 14.41
N LEU A 184 -5.88 -16.79 13.60
CA LEU A 184 -5.74 -15.33 13.65
C LEU A 184 -7.00 -14.59 13.18
N GLU A 185 -7.77 -15.16 12.26
CA GLU A 185 -9.06 -14.61 11.81
C GLU A 185 -10.20 -14.82 12.84
N HIS A 186 -10.00 -15.66 13.84
CA HIS A 186 -11.03 -15.90 14.84
C HIS A 186 -11.05 -14.76 15.87
N PRO A 187 -12.22 -14.20 16.24
CA PRO A 187 -12.34 -13.05 17.16
C PRO A 187 -11.68 -13.27 18.53
N ARG A 188 -11.58 -14.52 19.00
CA ARG A 188 -10.94 -14.86 20.27
C ARG A 188 -9.43 -15.03 20.21
N SER A 189 -8.81 -14.89 19.04
CA SER A 189 -7.35 -14.96 18.91
C SER A 189 -6.64 -13.79 19.58
N GLY A 190 -7.33 -12.65 19.67
CA GLY A 190 -6.75 -11.38 20.10
C GLY A 190 -6.05 -10.60 19.00
N ALA A 191 -5.94 -11.18 17.79
CA ALA A 191 -5.59 -10.44 16.60
C ALA A 191 -6.82 -9.65 16.14
N MET A 192 -6.82 -8.34 16.37
CA MET A 192 -7.96 -7.49 16.06
C MET A 192 -7.80 -6.84 14.69
N GLU A 193 -8.92 -6.63 14.01
CA GLU A 193 -8.97 -5.76 12.85
C GLU A 193 -8.85 -4.29 13.24
N PHE A 194 -8.58 -3.43 12.26
CA PHE A 194 -8.67 -1.99 12.47
C PHE A 194 -10.15 -1.60 12.63
N ASP A 195 -10.55 -1.28 13.85
CA ASP A 195 -11.96 -1.16 14.23
C ASP A 195 -12.39 0.19 14.81
N ASP A 196 -11.44 1.09 15.12
CA ASP A 196 -11.74 2.38 15.77
C ASP A 196 -10.82 3.52 15.27
N MET A 197 -11.40 4.67 14.98
CA MET A 197 -10.68 5.91 14.62
C MET A 197 -10.15 6.68 15.83
N GLY A 198 -10.36 6.20 17.05
CA GLY A 198 -9.89 6.79 18.29
C GLY A 198 -10.88 7.72 18.96
N ALA A 199 -10.68 7.95 20.25
CA ALA A 199 -11.61 8.68 21.12
C ALA A 199 -11.87 10.13 20.66
N THR A 200 -10.91 10.76 20.00
CA THR A 200 -11.00 12.16 19.55
C THR A 200 -11.68 12.34 18.19
N TRP A 201 -11.99 11.26 17.47
CA TRP A 201 -12.57 11.29 16.12
C TRP A 201 -13.82 12.18 16.02
N VAL A 202 -14.79 11.96 16.91
CA VAL A 202 -16.07 12.68 16.86
C VAL A 202 -15.86 14.20 17.07
N ALA A 203 -15.07 14.57 18.08
CA ALA A 203 -14.81 15.97 18.40
C ALA A 203 -14.07 16.70 17.24
N VAL A 204 -13.05 16.06 16.68
CA VAL A 204 -12.28 16.62 15.55
C VAL A 204 -13.16 16.76 14.32
N ARG A 205 -13.94 15.74 13.97
CA ARG A 205 -14.87 15.79 12.84
C ARG A 205 -15.89 16.93 12.97
N GLU A 206 -16.50 17.09 14.14
CA GLU A 206 -17.48 18.16 14.37
C GLU A 206 -16.81 19.55 14.29
N ALA A 207 -15.60 19.72 14.80
CA ALA A 207 -14.83 20.95 14.67
C ALA A 207 -14.50 21.28 13.20
N VAL A 208 -14.18 20.25 12.37
CA VAL A 208 -14.00 20.42 10.92
C VAL A 208 -15.29 20.90 10.26
N ARG A 209 -16.42 20.29 10.58
CA ARG A 209 -17.73 20.68 10.01
C ARG A 209 -18.15 22.08 10.41
N ALA A 210 -17.84 22.47 11.64
CA ALA A 210 -18.09 23.82 12.14
C ALA A 210 -17.10 24.87 11.63
N GLY A 211 -16.02 24.44 10.95
CA GLY A 211 -14.97 25.36 10.46
C GLY A 211 -14.11 25.97 11.58
N THR A 212 -14.08 25.37 12.76
CA THR A 212 -13.40 25.88 13.96
C THR A 212 -12.10 25.16 14.28
N LEU A 213 -11.78 24.06 13.56
CA LEU A 213 -10.60 23.23 13.84
C LEU A 213 -9.31 24.03 13.63
N ARG A 214 -8.39 23.93 14.61
CA ARG A 214 -7.02 24.44 14.54
C ARG A 214 -6.01 23.30 14.54
N PRO A 215 -4.86 23.45 13.88
CA PRO A 215 -3.80 22.42 13.89
C PRO A 215 -3.33 21.99 15.29
N SER A 216 -3.39 22.92 16.26
CA SER A 216 -2.98 22.69 17.65
C SER A 216 -4.05 22.04 18.53
N ASP A 217 -5.27 21.84 18.03
CA ASP A 217 -6.35 21.31 18.84
C ASP A 217 -6.07 19.84 19.24
N LYS A 218 -6.51 19.49 20.45
CA LYS A 218 -6.30 18.15 21.01
C LYS A 218 -6.92 17.08 20.10
N GLY A 219 -6.13 16.10 19.75
CA GLY A 219 -6.57 14.91 19.00
C GLY A 219 -6.47 15.03 17.48
N VAL A 220 -6.14 16.18 16.91
CA VAL A 220 -5.99 16.36 15.45
C VAL A 220 -4.88 15.46 14.92
N GLU A 221 -3.72 15.45 15.57
CA GLU A 221 -2.59 14.56 15.23
C GLU A 221 -2.97 13.07 15.35
N ALA A 222 -3.71 12.71 16.41
CA ALA A 222 -4.16 11.34 16.60
C ALA A 222 -5.10 10.89 15.47
N VAL A 223 -6.04 11.74 15.03
CA VAL A 223 -6.93 11.44 13.90
C VAL A 223 -6.16 11.33 12.58
N ALA A 224 -5.17 12.21 12.34
CA ALA A 224 -4.31 12.14 11.17
C ALA A 224 -3.53 10.82 11.12
N ASN A 225 -2.92 10.42 12.22
CA ASN A 225 -2.17 9.16 12.33
C ASN A 225 -3.09 7.93 12.18
N ARG A 226 -4.31 7.98 12.72
CA ARG A 226 -5.31 6.90 12.55
C ARG A 226 -5.79 6.77 11.13
N PHE A 227 -5.88 7.88 10.38
CA PHE A 227 -6.20 7.82 8.95
C PHE A 227 -5.09 7.14 8.14
N ASP A 228 -3.82 7.47 8.37
CA ASP A 228 -2.70 6.79 7.70
C ASP A 228 -2.63 5.29 8.10
N ALA A 229 -2.91 4.97 9.36
CA ALA A 229 -3.03 3.57 9.80
C ALA A 229 -4.18 2.84 9.10
N LEU A 230 -5.33 3.51 8.88
CA LEU A 230 -6.45 2.96 8.09
C LEU A 230 -6.05 2.72 6.62
N LEU A 231 -5.33 3.64 5.98
CA LEU A 231 -4.85 3.42 4.61
C LEU A 231 -3.86 2.24 4.54
N ARG A 232 -3.02 2.09 5.54
CA ARG A 232 -2.12 0.94 5.62
C ARG A 232 -2.89 -0.36 5.84
N TYR A 233 -3.91 -0.36 6.67
CA TYR A 233 -4.81 -1.50 6.85
C TYR A 233 -5.54 -1.86 5.55
N ALA A 234 -6.07 -0.86 4.82
CA ALA A 234 -6.68 -1.05 3.52
C ALA A 234 -5.69 -1.66 2.51
N SER A 235 -4.44 -1.17 2.51
CA SER A 235 -3.37 -1.72 1.66
C SER A 235 -3.08 -3.19 1.97
N LEU A 236 -2.98 -3.56 3.24
CA LEU A 236 -2.74 -4.95 3.67
C LEU A 236 -3.89 -5.87 3.28
N ASN A 237 -5.14 -5.43 3.44
CA ASN A 237 -6.32 -6.19 3.05
C ASN A 237 -6.40 -6.38 1.54
N LEU A 238 -6.17 -5.33 0.77
CA LEU A 238 -6.15 -5.41 -0.68
C LEU A 238 -5.01 -6.32 -1.16
N GLY A 239 -3.83 -6.23 -0.55
CA GLY A 239 -2.70 -7.11 -0.82
C GLY A 239 -3.02 -8.59 -0.60
N ARG A 240 -3.75 -8.91 0.48
CA ARG A 240 -4.25 -10.28 0.74
C ARG A 240 -5.15 -10.80 -0.38
N GLN A 241 -6.03 -9.95 -0.91
CA GLN A 241 -6.97 -10.33 -1.98
C GLN A 241 -6.24 -10.48 -3.32
N LEU A 242 -5.25 -9.65 -3.59
CA LEU A 242 -4.55 -9.59 -4.88
C LEU A 242 -3.32 -10.50 -4.97
N GLY A 243 -2.87 -11.05 -3.86
CA GLY A 243 -1.69 -11.90 -3.84
C GLY A 243 -0.37 -11.15 -4.07
N THR A 244 -0.36 -9.85 -3.81
CA THR A 244 0.81 -9.00 -4.03
C THR A 244 1.00 -7.99 -2.90
N GLU A 245 2.20 -7.44 -2.78
CA GLU A 245 2.46 -6.39 -1.80
C GLU A 245 1.85 -5.07 -2.25
N VAL A 246 0.87 -4.59 -1.49
CA VAL A 246 0.23 -3.28 -1.67
C VAL A 246 0.66 -2.37 -0.52
N THR A 247 1.08 -1.15 -0.84
CA THR A 247 1.68 -0.24 0.15
C THR A 247 1.10 1.17 0.07
N PRO A 248 1.03 1.91 1.19
CA PRO A 248 0.77 3.34 1.14
C PRO A 248 1.86 4.08 0.37
N VAL A 249 1.48 5.13 -0.35
CA VAL A 249 2.39 6.00 -1.09
C VAL A 249 2.91 7.10 -0.18
N LEU A 250 4.22 7.12 0.02
CA LEU A 250 4.91 8.13 0.81
C LEU A 250 6.08 8.68 0.01
N SER A 251 6.35 9.97 0.14
CA SER A 251 7.54 10.58 -0.43
C SER A 251 8.81 10.14 0.31
N ARG A 252 9.96 10.24 -0.35
CA ARG A 252 11.26 9.94 0.31
C ARG A 252 11.50 10.76 1.57
N LYS A 253 11.02 12.00 1.59
CA LYS A 253 11.14 12.89 2.77
C LYS A 253 10.26 12.40 3.93
N GLU A 254 9.03 12.01 3.66
CA GLU A 254 8.11 11.46 4.67
C GLU A 254 8.59 10.12 5.23
N LEU A 255 9.22 9.28 4.41
CA LEU A 255 9.84 8.04 4.88
C LEU A 255 11.04 8.31 5.80
N ALA A 256 11.86 9.33 5.49
CA ALA A 256 13.02 9.71 6.32
C ALA A 256 12.59 10.44 7.59
N GLU A 257 11.56 11.29 7.50
CA GLU A 257 11.05 12.11 8.59
C GLU A 257 9.50 12.01 8.67
N PRO A 258 8.99 11.00 9.34
CA PRO A 258 7.56 10.70 9.42
C PRO A 258 6.68 11.84 9.97
N ALA A 259 7.26 12.70 10.81
CA ALA A 259 6.55 13.87 11.34
C ALA A 259 6.05 14.82 10.24
N LEU A 260 6.73 14.90 9.09
CA LEU A 260 6.32 15.70 7.95
C LEU A 260 4.98 15.23 7.37
N ARG A 261 4.76 13.93 7.31
CA ARG A 261 3.49 13.36 6.85
C ARG A 261 2.36 13.73 7.79
N THR A 262 2.54 13.51 9.09
CA THR A 262 1.55 13.86 10.11
C THR A 262 1.24 15.36 10.08
N GLN A 263 2.27 16.23 9.99
CA GLN A 263 2.09 17.67 9.92
C GLN A 263 1.32 18.10 8.65
N SER A 264 1.60 17.49 7.51
CA SER A 264 0.87 17.73 6.26
C SER A 264 -0.60 17.41 6.41
N LEU A 265 -0.94 16.24 6.97
CA LEU A 265 -2.33 15.84 7.22
C LEU A 265 -3.04 16.75 8.21
N VAL A 266 -2.38 17.12 9.30
CA VAL A 266 -2.92 18.06 10.30
C VAL A 266 -3.23 19.41 9.64
N THR A 267 -2.31 19.91 8.81
CA THR A 267 -2.49 21.20 8.10
C THR A 267 -3.66 21.14 7.13
N THR A 268 -3.75 20.09 6.30
CA THR A 268 -4.85 19.94 5.33
C THR A 268 -6.19 19.70 6.02
N LEU A 269 -6.21 18.93 7.10
CA LEU A 269 -7.42 18.71 7.88
C LEU A 269 -7.96 20.01 8.49
N ALA A 270 -7.10 20.85 9.04
CA ALA A 270 -7.50 22.13 9.62
C ALA A 270 -7.92 23.15 8.55
N SER A 271 -7.20 23.25 7.42
CA SER A 271 -7.46 24.26 6.38
C SER A 271 -8.63 23.87 5.46
N SER A 272 -8.61 22.69 4.88
CA SER A 272 -9.58 22.22 3.89
C SER A 272 -10.61 21.22 4.42
N GLY A 273 -10.40 20.65 5.61
CA GLY A 273 -11.26 19.59 6.16
C GLY A 273 -11.04 18.23 5.53
N THR A 274 -9.90 18.03 4.86
CA THR A 274 -9.62 16.80 4.11
C THR A 274 -8.47 16.01 4.70
N LEU A 275 -8.58 14.68 4.61
CA LEU A 275 -7.51 13.71 4.84
C LEU A 275 -7.26 12.97 3.53
N SER A 276 -6.02 12.95 3.05
CA SER A 276 -5.70 12.32 1.76
C SER A 276 -4.45 11.46 1.85
N GLY A 277 -4.42 10.36 1.07
CA GLY A 277 -3.23 9.53 0.89
C GLY A 277 -3.35 8.62 -0.31
N GLY A 278 -2.24 8.02 -0.72
CA GLY A 278 -2.16 7.14 -1.87
C GLY A 278 -1.93 5.69 -1.47
N ILE A 279 -2.38 4.77 -2.29
CA ILE A 279 -2.16 3.33 -2.20
C ILE A 279 -1.52 2.88 -3.52
N ARG A 280 -0.34 2.28 -3.43
CA ARG A 280 0.38 1.71 -4.56
C ARG A 280 0.06 0.25 -4.73
N ILE A 281 -0.51 -0.09 -5.87
CA ILE A 281 -0.83 -1.45 -6.27
C ILE A 281 0.08 -1.79 -7.45
N PRO A 282 0.89 -2.85 -7.37
CA PRO A 282 1.78 -3.24 -8.47
C PRO A 282 1.03 -3.51 -9.76
N SER A 283 1.65 -3.18 -10.88
CA SER A 283 1.13 -3.45 -12.23
C SER A 283 -0.20 -2.77 -12.58
N THR A 284 -0.56 -1.69 -11.89
CA THR A 284 -1.67 -0.82 -12.24
C THR A 284 -1.20 0.44 -12.99
N VAL A 285 -2.12 1.18 -13.57
CA VAL A 285 -1.83 2.39 -14.38
C VAL A 285 -1.35 3.58 -13.55
N GLY A 286 -1.59 3.56 -12.24
CA GLY A 286 -1.18 4.63 -11.31
C GLY A 286 -1.55 4.31 -9.88
N ASP A 287 -1.06 5.12 -8.96
CA ASP A 287 -1.39 5.01 -7.53
C ASP A 287 -2.86 5.42 -7.30
N VAL A 288 -3.58 4.64 -6.50
CA VAL A 288 -4.94 4.97 -6.07
C VAL A 288 -4.87 6.01 -4.97
N CYS A 289 -5.38 7.20 -5.23
CA CYS A 289 -5.47 8.26 -4.23
C CYS A 289 -6.84 8.24 -3.55
N VAL A 290 -6.84 8.32 -2.23
CA VAL A 290 -8.02 8.33 -1.37
C VAL A 290 -8.10 9.67 -0.67
N THR A 291 -9.22 10.36 -0.77
CA THR A 291 -9.49 11.63 -0.11
C THR A 291 -10.80 11.56 0.65
N ALA A 292 -10.73 11.70 1.96
CA ALA A 292 -11.91 11.87 2.82
C ALA A 292 -12.13 13.36 3.08
N ASP A 293 -13.25 13.89 2.63
CA ASP A 293 -13.71 15.26 2.93
C ASP A 293 -14.73 15.22 4.08
N LEU A 294 -14.29 15.68 5.25
CA LEU A 294 -15.10 15.66 6.46
C LEU A 294 -16.15 16.76 6.47
N ARG A 295 -16.00 17.83 5.67
CA ARG A 295 -17.00 18.88 5.50
C ARG A 295 -18.13 18.42 4.58
N ALA A 296 -17.76 17.89 3.42
CA ALA A 296 -18.72 17.37 2.45
C ALA A 296 -19.30 16.01 2.86
N SER A 297 -18.68 15.32 3.83
CA SER A 297 -19.03 13.93 4.22
C SER A 297 -18.94 12.97 3.04
N THR A 298 -17.83 13.00 2.30
CA THR A 298 -17.57 12.16 1.13
C THR A 298 -16.18 11.51 1.19
N VAL A 299 -16.07 10.33 0.57
CA VAL A 299 -14.79 9.68 0.24
C VAL A 299 -14.67 9.65 -1.27
N THR A 300 -13.57 10.17 -1.78
CA THR A 300 -13.25 10.13 -3.20
C THR A 300 -12.01 9.29 -3.42
N CYS A 301 -12.13 8.25 -4.25
CA CYS A 301 -10.98 7.53 -4.78
C CYS A 301 -10.72 7.98 -6.21
N TRP A 302 -9.45 8.19 -6.58
CA TRP A 302 -9.09 8.59 -7.94
C TRP A 302 -7.73 8.03 -8.35
N VAL A 303 -7.54 7.91 -9.67
CA VAL A 303 -6.29 7.49 -10.29
C VAL A 303 -5.97 8.40 -11.47
N GLU A 304 -4.70 8.71 -11.69
CA GLU A 304 -4.22 9.38 -12.89
C GLU A 304 -3.79 8.34 -13.93
N VAL A 305 -4.30 8.47 -15.15
CA VAL A 305 -4.06 7.55 -16.26
C VAL A 305 -3.42 8.32 -17.39
N ASP A 306 -2.20 7.94 -17.81
CA ASP A 306 -1.54 8.58 -18.94
C ASP A 306 -2.36 8.40 -20.22
N ALA A 307 -2.53 9.49 -20.97
CA ALA A 307 -3.24 9.46 -22.23
C ALA A 307 -2.38 8.80 -23.34
N PRO A 308 -3.01 8.20 -24.36
CA PRO A 308 -2.31 7.82 -25.57
C PRO A 308 -1.49 8.98 -26.15
N ARG A 309 -0.27 8.70 -26.57
CA ARG A 309 0.61 9.72 -27.16
C ARG A 309 0.23 10.09 -28.59
N GLU A 310 -0.58 9.25 -29.24
CA GLU A 310 -0.99 9.38 -30.64
C GLU A 310 -2.51 9.58 -30.75
N GLY A 311 -2.94 10.14 -31.84
CA GLY A 311 -4.34 10.37 -32.18
C GLY A 311 -4.88 11.73 -31.73
N ARG A 312 -6.01 12.10 -32.35
CA ARG A 312 -6.76 13.34 -32.00
C ARG A 312 -7.27 13.30 -30.55
N PRO A 313 -7.52 14.44 -29.89
CA PRO A 313 -8.01 14.47 -28.52
C PRO A 313 -9.23 13.57 -28.26
N THR A 314 -10.22 13.60 -29.14
CA THR A 314 -11.42 12.73 -29.05
C THR A 314 -11.08 11.23 -29.16
N THR A 315 -10.07 10.86 -29.96
CA THR A 315 -9.61 9.48 -30.08
C THR A 315 -8.97 9.00 -28.77
N ARG A 316 -8.20 9.88 -28.10
CA ARG A 316 -7.58 9.60 -26.80
C ARG A 316 -8.66 9.43 -25.72
N VAL A 317 -9.71 10.26 -25.72
CA VAL A 317 -10.86 10.12 -24.82
C VAL A 317 -11.60 8.80 -25.08
N ASN A 318 -11.87 8.48 -26.34
CA ASN A 318 -12.55 7.22 -26.73
C ASN A 318 -11.75 5.97 -26.33
N TRP A 319 -10.41 6.06 -26.31
CA TRP A 319 -9.58 4.98 -25.80
C TRP A 319 -9.87 4.70 -24.32
N LEU A 320 -9.95 5.73 -23.48
CA LEU A 320 -10.29 5.58 -22.05
C LEU A 320 -11.73 5.06 -21.88
N VAL A 321 -12.70 5.64 -22.60
CA VAL A 321 -14.12 5.23 -22.51
C VAL A 321 -14.31 3.75 -22.83
N ARG A 322 -13.59 3.23 -23.82
CA ARG A 322 -13.63 1.79 -24.17
C ARG A 322 -13.16 0.88 -23.03
N GLN A 323 -12.16 1.32 -22.25
CA GLN A 323 -11.69 0.54 -21.11
C GLN A 323 -12.67 0.62 -19.93
N LEU A 324 -13.34 1.74 -19.76
CA LEU A 324 -14.32 1.98 -18.72
C LEU A 324 -15.74 1.58 -19.09
N LYS A 325 -15.93 0.66 -20.06
CA LYS A 325 -17.28 0.30 -20.57
C LYS A 325 -18.22 -0.23 -19.47
N ASN A 326 -17.70 -0.94 -18.49
CA ASN A 326 -18.46 -1.54 -17.39
C ASN A 326 -18.37 -0.72 -16.08
N ALA A 327 -17.67 0.41 -16.10
CA ALA A 327 -17.49 1.23 -14.92
C ALA A 327 -18.74 2.05 -14.60
N PRO A 328 -18.94 2.49 -13.34
CA PRO A 328 -20.08 3.28 -12.91
C PRO A 328 -20.24 4.58 -13.71
N GLU A 329 -21.47 4.94 -14.07
CA GLU A 329 -21.78 6.13 -14.87
C GLU A 329 -21.49 7.45 -14.16
N GLU A 330 -21.48 7.44 -12.83
CA GLU A 330 -21.16 8.57 -11.96
C GLU A 330 -19.65 8.83 -11.78
N LEU A 331 -18.77 8.03 -12.41
CA LEU A 331 -17.36 8.36 -12.47
C LEU A 331 -17.15 9.75 -13.06
N ARG A 332 -16.37 10.58 -12.39
CA ARG A 332 -15.89 11.85 -12.92
C ARG A 332 -14.61 11.63 -13.70
N VAL A 333 -14.58 12.02 -14.95
CA VAL A 333 -13.40 11.99 -15.80
C VAL A 333 -12.97 13.42 -16.07
N GLU A 334 -11.74 13.74 -15.70
CA GLU A 334 -11.14 15.06 -15.91
C GLU A 334 -9.90 14.91 -16.78
N THR A 335 -9.76 15.77 -17.77
CA THR A 335 -8.61 15.81 -18.68
C THR A 335 -7.53 16.73 -18.11
N ARG A 336 -6.29 16.26 -18.08
CA ARG A 336 -5.10 17.07 -17.78
C ARG A 336 -4.41 17.42 -19.08
N LEU A 337 -4.32 18.72 -19.40
CA LEU A 337 -3.71 19.19 -20.62
C LEU A 337 -2.21 19.48 -20.44
N MET A 338 -1.42 19.27 -21.48
CA MET A 338 0.01 19.59 -21.50
C MET A 338 0.20 21.09 -21.27
N HIS A 339 1.21 21.45 -20.46
CA HIS A 339 1.57 22.83 -20.15
C HIS A 339 0.45 23.68 -19.52
N GLN A 340 -0.61 23.04 -18.99
CA GLN A 340 -1.65 23.73 -18.23
C GLN A 340 -1.49 23.41 -16.74
N ARG A 341 -1.54 24.46 -15.89
CA ARG A 341 -1.64 24.31 -14.44
C ARG A 341 -3.12 24.29 -14.05
N GLY A 342 -3.50 23.37 -13.16
CA GLY A 342 -4.86 23.27 -12.64
C GLY A 342 -5.75 22.25 -13.34
N ALA A 343 -7.04 22.29 -13.02
CA ALA A 343 -8.06 21.37 -13.53
C ALA A 343 -8.34 21.66 -15.02
N GLY A 344 -8.53 20.60 -15.79
CA GLY A 344 -9.01 20.67 -17.16
C GLY A 344 -10.52 20.45 -17.28
N PRO A 345 -11.03 20.29 -18.51
CA PRO A 345 -12.43 19.91 -18.73
C PRO A 345 -12.77 18.61 -18.02
N ALA A 346 -13.93 18.54 -17.39
CA ALA A 346 -14.34 17.39 -16.62
C ALA A 346 -15.85 17.17 -16.70
N GLU A 347 -16.24 15.90 -16.87
CA GLU A 347 -17.63 15.46 -16.95
C GLU A 347 -17.83 14.09 -16.29
N LEU A 348 -19.07 13.71 -16.07
CA LEU A 348 -19.42 12.35 -15.66
C LEU A 348 -19.25 11.38 -16.84
N LEU A 349 -18.87 10.15 -16.55
CA LEU A 349 -18.61 9.12 -17.57
C LEU A 349 -19.79 8.91 -18.50
N ARG A 350 -21.05 9.00 -17.99
CA ARG A 350 -22.26 8.95 -18.82
C ARG A 350 -22.24 9.99 -19.92
N THR A 351 -21.91 11.26 -19.60
CA THR A 351 -21.81 12.37 -20.56
C THR A 351 -20.65 12.16 -21.51
N VAL A 352 -19.50 11.69 -21.00
CA VAL A 352 -18.31 11.40 -21.84
C VAL A 352 -18.57 10.27 -22.84
N ARG A 353 -19.36 9.26 -22.47
CA ARG A 353 -19.76 8.17 -23.39
C ARG A 353 -20.63 8.69 -24.53
N GLU A 354 -21.55 9.61 -24.25
CA GLU A 354 -22.42 10.22 -25.26
C GLU A 354 -21.66 11.24 -26.12
N SER A 355 -20.80 12.04 -25.49
CA SER A 355 -20.05 13.11 -26.16
C SER A 355 -18.59 13.15 -25.70
N PRO A 356 -17.68 12.36 -26.28
CA PRO A 356 -16.26 12.38 -25.94
C PRO A 356 -15.60 13.74 -26.15
N ALA A 357 -16.16 14.59 -26.99
CA ALA A 357 -15.67 15.94 -27.21
C ALA A 357 -15.82 16.86 -25.97
N SER A 358 -16.73 16.55 -25.07
CA SER A 358 -17.02 17.37 -23.86
C SER A 358 -15.77 17.58 -22.98
N ILE A 359 -14.85 16.62 -22.95
CA ILE A 359 -13.60 16.69 -22.17
C ILE A 359 -12.33 16.70 -23.03
N ALA A 360 -12.47 16.74 -24.37
CA ALA A 360 -11.31 16.73 -25.27
C ALA A 360 -10.52 18.04 -25.30
N GLY A 361 -11.07 19.12 -24.72
CA GLY A 361 -10.51 20.47 -24.78
C GLY A 361 -10.78 21.15 -26.15
N ASP A 362 -10.20 22.30 -26.35
CA ASP A 362 -10.34 23.13 -27.55
C ASP A 362 -9.43 22.71 -28.72
N GLY A 363 -8.66 21.65 -28.55
CA GLY A 363 -7.72 21.16 -29.55
C GLY A 363 -6.40 21.94 -29.64
N THR A 364 -6.25 23.01 -28.90
CA THR A 364 -4.99 23.81 -28.90
C THR A 364 -3.87 23.17 -28.12
N ARG A 365 -4.20 22.27 -27.18
CA ARG A 365 -3.26 21.56 -26.32
C ARG A 365 -3.52 20.07 -26.35
N GLU A 366 -2.44 19.29 -26.22
CA GLU A 366 -2.53 17.85 -26.13
C GLU A 366 -2.98 17.40 -24.73
N ILE A 367 -3.72 16.30 -24.69
CA ILE A 367 -4.09 15.64 -23.45
C ILE A 367 -2.87 14.89 -22.92
N LYS A 368 -2.44 15.23 -21.70
CA LYS A 368 -1.35 14.55 -20.98
C LYS A 368 -1.85 13.27 -20.30
N SER A 369 -2.91 13.40 -19.52
CA SER A 369 -3.46 12.32 -18.71
C SER A 369 -4.94 12.56 -18.43
N PHE A 370 -5.59 11.55 -17.89
CA PHE A 370 -6.95 11.61 -17.36
C PHE A 370 -6.92 11.35 -15.87
N GLN A 371 -7.66 12.15 -15.10
CA GLN A 371 -7.99 11.82 -13.72
C GLN A 371 -9.38 11.19 -13.70
N VAL A 372 -9.44 9.93 -13.26
CA VAL A 372 -10.70 9.18 -13.12
C VAL A 372 -11.01 9.08 -11.64
N ALA A 373 -12.17 9.58 -11.22
CA ALA A 373 -12.53 9.69 -9.81
C ALA A 373 -13.93 9.16 -9.51
N LEU A 374 -14.08 8.46 -8.40
CA LEU A 374 -15.37 7.99 -7.88
C LEU A 374 -15.57 8.55 -6.48
N THR A 375 -16.68 9.26 -6.28
CA THR A 375 -17.06 9.83 -4.97
C THR A 375 -18.22 9.06 -4.38
N ARG A 376 -18.10 8.70 -3.09
CA ARG A 376 -19.12 7.99 -2.33
C ARG A 376 -19.46 8.73 -1.03
N PRO A 377 -20.66 8.57 -0.48
CA PRO A 377 -20.99 9.09 0.85
C PRO A 377 -20.07 8.51 1.91
N MET A 378 -19.65 9.33 2.86
CA MET A 378 -18.79 8.96 3.96
C MET A 378 -19.60 8.63 5.21
N GLY A 379 -19.29 7.52 5.88
CA GLY A 379 -19.77 7.23 7.22
C GLY A 379 -19.15 8.17 8.27
N THR A 380 -19.81 8.34 9.39
CA THR A 380 -19.40 9.30 10.43
C THR A 380 -19.07 8.67 11.78
N LYS A 381 -19.44 7.40 11.99
CA LYS A 381 -19.14 6.68 13.23
C LYS A 381 -17.64 6.34 13.29
N ARG A 382 -17.06 6.38 14.48
CA ARG A 382 -15.64 6.09 14.71
C ARG A 382 -15.28 4.61 14.60
N GLY A 383 -16.22 3.72 14.99
CA GLY A 383 -16.04 2.27 14.96
C GLY A 383 -16.63 1.63 13.72
N ARG A 384 -16.45 0.29 13.56
CA ARG A 384 -16.96 -0.52 12.43
C ARG A 384 -18.49 -0.63 12.43
N GLY A 385 -19.06 -1.05 11.30
CA GLY A 385 -20.47 -1.31 11.08
C GLY A 385 -21.21 -0.19 10.36
N ARG A 386 -22.50 -0.31 10.27
CA ARG A 386 -23.34 0.60 9.47
C ARG A 386 -23.12 2.08 9.82
N GLY A 387 -22.73 2.86 8.82
CA GLY A 387 -22.42 4.28 8.96
C GLY A 387 -21.03 4.56 9.53
N SER A 388 -20.14 3.57 9.50
CA SER A 388 -18.73 3.69 9.87
C SER A 388 -17.93 4.49 8.86
N PHE A 389 -17.03 5.35 9.35
CA PHE A 389 -16.02 5.98 8.51
C PHE A 389 -15.05 4.94 7.92
N ILE A 390 -14.60 4.01 8.76
CA ILE A 390 -13.65 2.95 8.39
C ILE A 390 -14.22 2.14 7.22
N ASP A 391 -15.45 1.61 7.39
CA ASP A 391 -16.05 0.76 6.36
C ASP A 391 -16.31 1.53 5.07
N SER A 392 -16.71 2.81 5.16
CA SER A 392 -16.89 3.63 3.95
C SER A 392 -15.60 3.87 3.17
N VAL A 393 -14.45 4.00 3.85
CA VAL A 393 -13.13 4.12 3.19
C VAL A 393 -12.72 2.79 2.56
N LEU A 394 -12.86 1.68 3.28
CA LEU A 394 -12.51 0.35 2.78
C LEU A 394 -13.35 -0.02 1.56
N GLU A 395 -14.68 0.14 1.65
CA GLU A 395 -15.60 -0.12 0.55
C GLU A 395 -15.31 0.77 -0.67
N ALA A 396 -15.00 2.05 -0.45
CA ALA A 396 -14.64 2.96 -1.53
C ALA A 396 -13.37 2.52 -2.27
N VAL A 397 -12.35 2.05 -1.54
CA VAL A 397 -11.09 1.55 -2.12
C VAL A 397 -11.33 0.26 -2.90
N ASP A 398 -12.02 -0.71 -2.28
CA ASP A 398 -12.28 -2.02 -2.89
C ASP A 398 -13.14 -1.88 -4.16
N THR A 399 -14.23 -1.10 -4.08
CA THR A 399 -15.12 -0.83 -5.22
C THR A 399 -14.37 -0.09 -6.34
N PHE A 400 -13.58 0.93 -6.00
CA PHE A 400 -12.83 1.69 -7.00
C PHE A 400 -11.79 0.83 -7.70
N TYR A 401 -11.12 -0.06 -6.98
CA TYR A 401 -10.20 -1.01 -7.58
C TYR A 401 -10.94 -1.98 -8.51
N ALA A 402 -12.00 -2.62 -8.03
CA ALA A 402 -12.74 -3.64 -8.76
C ALA A 402 -13.43 -3.08 -10.02
N ASP A 403 -14.09 -1.93 -9.91
CA ASP A 403 -14.92 -1.39 -10.98
C ASP A 403 -14.14 -0.50 -11.96
N VAL A 404 -12.98 0.02 -11.55
CA VAL A 404 -12.24 1.03 -12.32
C VAL A 404 -10.81 0.61 -12.59
N VAL A 405 -9.96 0.49 -11.55
CA VAL A 405 -8.51 0.41 -11.72
C VAL A 405 -8.08 -0.86 -12.44
N GLN A 406 -8.63 -2.00 -12.07
CA GLN A 406 -8.29 -3.29 -12.69
C GLN A 406 -8.74 -3.41 -14.15
N GLN A 407 -9.65 -2.54 -14.62
CA GLN A 407 -10.14 -2.52 -15.99
C GLN A 407 -9.23 -1.74 -16.94
N ILE A 408 -8.41 -0.82 -16.39
CA ILE A 408 -7.60 0.10 -17.18
C ILE A 408 -6.21 -0.50 -17.41
N LYS A 409 -5.81 -0.57 -18.66
CA LYS A 409 -4.44 -0.95 -19.07
C LYS A 409 -3.68 0.28 -19.56
N ALA A 410 -2.40 0.35 -19.23
CA ALA A 410 -1.54 1.39 -19.77
C ALA A 410 -1.55 1.35 -21.32
N TRP A 411 -1.55 2.53 -21.92
CA TRP A 411 -1.44 2.61 -23.36
C TRP A 411 -0.04 2.16 -23.83
N SER A 412 -0.01 1.39 -24.88
CA SER A 412 1.21 1.03 -25.59
C SER A 412 1.03 1.28 -27.09
N ALA A 413 2.06 1.79 -27.74
CA ALA A 413 2.05 1.94 -29.20
C ALA A 413 1.88 0.58 -29.88
N ALA A 414 1.11 0.54 -30.96
CA ALA A 414 1.04 -0.67 -31.78
C ALA A 414 2.44 -0.97 -32.38
N PRO A 415 2.83 -2.25 -32.48
CA PRO A 415 4.08 -2.59 -33.14
C PRO A 415 4.06 -2.10 -34.59
N PRO A 416 5.22 -1.70 -35.13
CA PRO A 416 5.31 -1.31 -36.52
C PRO A 416 4.76 -2.41 -37.44
N ARG A 417 3.90 -2.05 -38.36
CA ARG A 417 3.37 -3.00 -39.35
C ARG A 417 4.25 -2.99 -40.58
N LEU A 418 4.45 -4.16 -41.17
CA LEU A 418 4.98 -4.25 -42.53
C LEU A 418 3.97 -3.60 -43.48
N ARG A 419 4.43 -2.63 -44.28
CA ARG A 419 3.58 -2.03 -45.30
C ARG A 419 3.28 -3.07 -46.39
N THR A 420 2.02 -3.19 -46.75
CA THR A 420 1.63 -3.98 -47.89
C THR A 420 2.05 -3.24 -49.21
N GLU A 421 2.33 -3.99 -50.28
CA GLU A 421 2.70 -3.38 -51.57
C GLU A 421 1.64 -2.38 -52.09
N ALA A 422 0.36 -2.58 -51.75
CA ALA A 422 -0.72 -1.66 -52.06
C ALA A 422 -0.62 -0.31 -51.33
N GLU A 423 -0.26 -0.30 -50.05
CA GLU A 423 -0.06 0.94 -49.27
C GLU A 423 1.22 1.70 -49.70
N ALA A 424 2.23 0.97 -50.17
CA ALA A 424 3.45 1.58 -50.74
C ALA A 424 3.18 2.23 -52.08
N ALA A 425 2.28 1.67 -52.90
CA ALA A 425 1.89 2.22 -54.21
C ALA A 425 1.01 3.48 -54.08
N GLU A 426 0.14 3.56 -53.06
CA GLU A 426 -0.72 4.72 -52.81
C GLU A 426 0.08 5.95 -52.40
N ILE A 427 1.15 5.79 -51.62
CA ILE A 427 2.05 6.89 -51.19
C ILE A 427 2.94 7.35 -52.35
N ALA A 428 3.33 6.44 -53.24
CA ALA A 428 4.10 6.78 -54.46
C ALA A 428 3.30 7.64 -55.45
N THR A 429 1.96 7.53 -55.43
CA THR A 429 1.05 8.32 -56.26
C THR A 429 0.73 9.71 -55.67
N GLU A 430 0.97 9.95 -54.39
CA GLU A 430 0.74 11.24 -53.71
C GLU A 430 1.98 12.16 -53.65
N GLN A 431 3.15 11.74 -54.14
CA GLN A 431 4.29 12.64 -54.21
C GLN A 431 4.13 13.61 -55.38
N PRO A 432 4.14 14.95 -55.19
CA PRO A 432 4.08 15.91 -56.28
C PRO A 432 5.34 15.73 -57.17
N GLU A 433 5.12 15.68 -58.49
CA GLU A 433 6.20 15.69 -59.50
C GLU A 433 7.19 16.82 -59.20
N VAL A 434 8.40 16.46 -58.83
CA VAL A 434 9.51 17.42 -58.73
C VAL A 434 9.95 17.72 -60.18
N THR A 435 9.54 18.87 -60.70
CA THR A 435 10.00 19.38 -61.99
C THR A 435 11.52 19.53 -61.93
N PRO A 436 12.29 18.93 -62.91
CA PRO A 436 13.75 19.08 -62.92
C PRO A 436 14.12 20.50 -63.30
N ALA A 437 14.72 21.24 -62.37
CA ALA A 437 15.33 22.51 -62.66
C ALA A 437 16.59 22.29 -63.52
N LEU A 438 16.65 22.98 -64.66
CA LEU A 438 17.72 23.02 -65.63
C LEU A 438 19.12 23.15 -65.01
N VAL A 439 19.96 22.14 -65.21
CA VAL A 439 21.42 22.23 -64.99
C VAL A 439 22.02 23.09 -66.04
N SER A 440 22.42 24.32 -65.74
CA SER A 440 23.28 25.15 -66.56
C SER A 440 24.73 24.76 -66.31
N THR A 441 25.35 24.21 -67.37
CA THR A 441 26.76 23.96 -67.49
C THR A 441 27.57 25.25 -67.49
N ALA A 442 28.59 25.30 -66.64
CA ALA A 442 29.76 26.15 -66.87
C ALA A 442 31.00 25.36 -66.50
N ILE A 443 31.72 25.00 -67.55
CA ILE A 443 33.08 24.50 -67.61
C ILE A 443 34.04 25.69 -67.48
N SER A 444 35.05 25.62 -66.58
CA SER A 444 36.41 26.13 -66.87
C SER A 444 37.30 25.61 -65.71
N SER A 445 38.12 24.74 -66.03
CA SER A 445 39.57 24.55 -66.26
C SER A 445 40.51 25.39 -65.42
N GLN A 446 41.51 24.62 -64.96
CA GLN A 446 42.91 24.94 -64.62
C GLN A 446 43.26 24.88 -63.13
N ASP A 447 43.97 23.82 -62.86
CA ASP A 447 45.47 23.66 -62.75
C ASP A 447 46.07 24.42 -61.54
N ASP A 448 46.66 23.77 -60.74
CA ASP A 448 48.08 23.56 -60.38
C ASP A 448 48.41 23.48 -58.91
N GLU A 449 49.05 22.36 -58.59
CA GLU A 449 50.31 22.15 -57.88
C GLU A 449 50.56 22.61 -56.42
N ARG A 450 51.06 21.61 -55.72
CA ARG A 450 52.17 21.62 -54.72
C ARG A 450 51.81 22.07 -53.31
N ALA A 451 52.04 21.22 -52.42
CA ALA A 451 53.17 20.57 -51.78
C ALA A 451 53.34 21.01 -50.34
N ALA A 452 53.47 19.98 -49.51
CA ALA A 452 54.38 19.78 -48.41
C ALA A 452 54.33 20.69 -47.17
N GLY A 453 54.35 20.03 -46.04
CA GLY A 453 55.20 20.32 -44.90
C GLY A 453 54.52 20.79 -43.64
N ASP A 454 54.56 20.07 -42.69
CA ASP A 454 55.02 19.77 -41.34
C ASP A 454 53.92 19.25 -40.43
#